data_3baa86c847f7463503d96ccd2c15e535
#
_entry.id   3baa86c847f7463503d96ccd2c15e535
#
_cell.length_a   1.000
_cell.length_b   1.000
_cell.length_c   1.000
_cell.angle_alpha   90.00
_cell.angle_beta   90.00
_cell.angle_gamma   90.00
#
_symmetry.space_group_name_H-M   'P 1'
#
loop_
_entity.id
_entity.type
_entity.pdbx_description
1 polymer ?
#
loop_
_entity_poly.entity_id
_entity_poly.type
_entity_poly.pdbx_seq_one_letter_code
_entity_poly.pdbx_strand_id
1 'polypeptide(L)'
;MNDTIIASLIGAIGIVIGALITLFGLGVQSYLQSRRERKLHIMRKREELYIEACQVLMEHDKYRRNHQWSRKCKDMFNALQGQMIIYASKKIYDEYYKLDSEICQCYNKMRDAKAIEAKADEMADKIVDFATKMRKELGIKGVL
;
A
#
# COMPACT_ATOMS: atom_id res chain seq x y z
N MET A 1 57.49 -18.22 34.45
CA MET A 1 56.17 -18.89 34.62
C MET A 1 55.01 -17.92 34.62
N ASN A 2 55.16 -16.69 35.07
CA ASN A 2 54.09 -15.69 35.09
C ASN A 2 53.72 -15.13 33.70
N ASP A 3 54.68 -14.97 32.80
CA ASP A 3 54.44 -14.37 31.48
C ASP A 3 53.53 -15.21 30.57
N THR A 4 53.67 -16.54 30.66
CA THR A 4 52.81 -17.50 29.90
C THR A 4 51.35 -17.49 30.38
N ILE A 5 51.13 -17.30 31.66
CA ILE A 5 49.78 -17.21 32.26
C ILE A 5 49.11 -15.88 31.84
N ILE A 6 49.86 -14.81 31.87
CA ILE A 6 49.37 -13.48 31.45
C ILE A 6 48.99 -13.48 29.98
N ALA A 7 49.82 -14.05 29.09
CA ALA A 7 49.55 -14.15 27.68
C ALA A 7 48.30 -14.99 27.37
N SER A 8 48.09 -16.11 28.10
CA SER A 8 46.90 -16.95 27.93
C SER A 8 45.63 -16.25 28.44
N LEU A 9 45.71 -15.46 29.49
CA LEU A 9 44.59 -14.68 30.01
C LEU A 9 44.17 -13.57 29.05
N ILE A 10 45.11 -12.86 28.48
CA ILE A 10 44.84 -11.83 27.43
C ILE A 10 44.20 -12.44 26.22
N GLY A 11 44.68 -13.61 25.75
CA GLY A 11 44.09 -14.33 24.65
C GLY A 11 42.64 -14.77 24.92
N ALA A 12 42.35 -15.28 26.11
CA ALA A 12 40.99 -15.68 26.51
C ALA A 12 40.03 -14.48 26.56
N ILE A 13 40.48 -13.34 27.10
CA ILE A 13 39.68 -12.10 27.14
C ILE A 13 39.41 -11.61 25.70
N GLY A 14 40.41 -11.65 24.82
CA GLY A 14 40.26 -11.26 23.41
C GLY A 14 39.19 -12.11 22.68
N ILE A 15 39.16 -13.42 22.92
CA ILE A 15 38.16 -14.32 22.34
C ILE A 15 36.75 -13.97 22.83
N VAL A 16 36.58 -13.74 24.12
CA VAL A 16 35.26 -13.39 24.72
C VAL A 16 34.79 -12.03 24.16
N ILE A 17 35.64 -11.03 24.10
CA ILE A 17 35.28 -9.72 23.53
C ILE A 17 34.91 -9.86 22.05
N GLY A 18 35.71 -10.61 21.27
CA GLY A 18 35.41 -10.88 19.86
C GLY A 18 34.06 -11.57 19.64
N ALA A 19 33.76 -12.58 20.46
CA ALA A 19 32.49 -13.27 20.43
C ALA A 19 31.28 -12.33 20.75
N LEU A 20 31.43 -11.48 21.76
CA LEU A 20 30.42 -10.49 22.14
C LEU A 20 30.17 -9.47 21.01
N ILE A 21 31.21 -8.95 20.40
CA ILE A 21 31.10 -8.01 19.26
C ILE A 21 30.38 -8.68 18.10
N THR A 22 30.70 -9.94 17.79
CA THR A 22 30.07 -10.69 16.72
C THR A 22 28.57 -10.92 17.00
N LEU A 23 28.20 -11.34 18.20
CA LEU A 23 26.81 -11.54 18.60
C LEU A 23 26.01 -10.23 18.54
N PHE A 24 26.59 -9.12 18.99
CA PHE A 24 25.96 -7.80 18.90
C PHE A 24 25.76 -7.37 17.44
N GLY A 25 26.76 -7.58 16.59
CA GLY A 25 26.69 -7.28 15.16
C GLY A 25 25.57 -8.07 14.46
N LEU A 26 25.48 -9.38 14.72
CA LEU A 26 24.41 -10.25 14.20
C LEU A 26 23.02 -9.81 14.69
N GLY A 27 22.89 -9.45 15.96
CA GLY A 27 21.63 -8.95 16.52
C GLY A 27 21.15 -7.67 15.85
N VAL A 28 22.05 -6.70 15.68
CA VAL A 28 21.75 -5.44 14.98
C VAL A 28 21.38 -5.69 13.53
N GLN A 29 22.15 -6.52 12.84
CA GLN A 29 21.86 -6.87 11.43
C GLN A 29 20.50 -7.53 11.27
N SER A 30 20.18 -8.52 12.11
CA SER A 30 18.87 -9.20 12.09
C SER A 30 17.72 -8.22 12.36
N TYR A 31 17.89 -7.32 13.32
CA TYR A 31 16.87 -6.29 13.60
C TYR A 31 16.66 -5.34 12.42
N LEU A 32 17.71 -4.87 11.78
CA LEU A 32 17.63 -4.00 10.61
C LEU A 32 17.01 -4.73 9.41
N GLN A 33 17.36 -5.99 9.21
CA GLN A 33 16.78 -6.82 8.16
C GLN A 33 15.27 -7.01 8.37
N SER A 34 14.84 -7.38 9.58
CA SER A 34 13.42 -7.54 9.92
C SER A 34 12.62 -6.24 9.70
N ARG A 35 13.20 -5.09 10.03
CA ARG A 35 12.58 -3.79 9.74
C ARG A 35 12.43 -3.53 8.24
N ARG A 36 13.44 -3.85 7.43
CA ARG A 36 13.38 -3.70 5.96
C ARG A 36 12.33 -4.62 5.36
N GLU A 37 12.29 -5.88 5.78
CA GLU A 37 11.32 -6.87 5.30
C GLU A 37 9.88 -6.45 5.61
N ARG A 38 9.60 -5.99 6.84
CA ARG A 38 8.28 -5.46 7.22
C ARG A 38 7.88 -4.26 6.35
N LYS A 39 8.81 -3.33 6.11
CA LYS A 39 8.55 -2.17 5.25
C LYS A 39 8.26 -2.57 3.82
N LEU A 40 9.02 -3.49 3.26
CA LEU A 40 8.80 -4.04 1.91
C LEU A 40 7.47 -4.78 1.82
N HIS A 41 7.10 -5.57 2.84
CA HIS A 41 5.82 -6.26 2.88
C HIS A 41 4.64 -5.27 2.86
N ILE A 42 4.69 -4.22 3.68
CA ILE A 42 3.65 -3.19 3.70
C ILE A 42 3.56 -2.46 2.34
N MET A 43 4.70 -2.16 1.71
CA MET A 43 4.70 -1.51 0.40
C MET A 43 4.08 -2.40 -0.68
N ARG A 44 4.42 -3.70 -0.73
CA ARG A 44 3.79 -4.65 -1.66
C ARG A 44 2.28 -4.76 -1.45
N LYS A 45 1.86 -4.84 -0.18
CA LYS A 45 0.42 -4.86 0.15
C LYS A 45 -0.30 -3.60 -0.27
N ARG A 46 0.32 -2.43 -0.14
CA ARG A 46 -0.23 -1.17 -0.65
C ARG A 46 -0.34 -1.17 -2.18
N GLU A 47 0.68 -1.67 -2.88
CA GLU A 47 0.68 -1.74 -4.33
C GLU A 47 -0.47 -2.62 -4.85
N GLU A 48 -0.60 -3.85 -4.31
CA GLU A 48 -1.71 -4.75 -4.62
C GLU A 48 -3.07 -4.10 -4.37
N LEU A 49 -3.23 -3.48 -3.20
CA LEU A 49 -4.45 -2.82 -2.78
C LEU A 49 -4.81 -1.63 -3.66
N TYR A 50 -3.83 -0.85 -4.11
CA TYR A 50 -4.05 0.32 -4.95
C TYR A 50 -4.48 -0.07 -6.36
N ILE A 51 -3.94 -1.17 -6.90
CA ILE A 51 -4.41 -1.74 -8.17
C ILE A 51 -5.87 -2.20 -8.02
N GLU A 52 -6.19 -2.94 -6.96
CA GLU A 52 -7.54 -3.40 -6.67
C GLU A 52 -8.52 -2.23 -6.49
N ALA A 53 -8.10 -1.16 -5.81
CA ALA A 53 -8.91 0.04 -5.62
C ALA A 53 -9.30 0.71 -6.94
N CYS A 54 -8.36 0.82 -7.88
CA CYS A 54 -8.65 1.34 -9.22
C CYS A 54 -9.64 0.44 -9.96
N GLN A 55 -9.44 -0.89 -9.92
CA GLN A 55 -10.34 -1.85 -10.57
C GLN A 55 -11.76 -1.77 -10.01
N VAL A 56 -11.91 -1.71 -8.69
CA VAL A 56 -13.22 -1.60 -8.03
C VAL A 56 -13.91 -0.29 -8.39
N LEU A 57 -13.19 0.83 -8.44
CA LEU A 57 -13.76 2.12 -8.86
C LEU A 57 -14.22 2.09 -10.32
N MET A 58 -13.42 1.51 -11.23
CA MET A 58 -13.79 1.37 -12.65
C MET A 58 -15.01 0.45 -12.84
N GLU A 59 -15.06 -0.67 -12.13
CA GLU A 59 -16.23 -1.56 -12.15
C GLU A 59 -17.47 -0.88 -11.56
N HIS A 60 -17.30 -0.14 -10.45
CA HIS A 60 -18.37 0.61 -9.82
C HIS A 60 -18.95 1.65 -10.78
N ASP A 61 -18.10 2.43 -11.44
CA ASP A 61 -18.52 3.39 -12.47
C ASP A 61 -19.32 2.71 -13.59
N LYS A 62 -18.80 1.60 -14.13
CA LYS A 62 -19.48 0.80 -15.18
C LYS A 62 -20.86 0.31 -14.75
N TYR A 63 -20.98 -0.22 -13.53
CA TYR A 63 -22.26 -0.72 -13.02
C TYR A 63 -23.27 0.41 -12.78
N ARG A 64 -22.84 1.54 -12.27
CA ARG A 64 -23.69 2.72 -12.05
C ARG A 64 -24.17 3.32 -13.36
N ARG A 65 -23.31 3.43 -14.35
CA ARG A 65 -23.63 3.90 -15.70
C ARG A 65 -24.70 3.06 -16.36
N ASN A 66 -24.65 1.74 -16.18
CA ASN A 66 -25.60 0.79 -16.74
C ASN A 66 -26.84 0.55 -15.86
N HIS A 67 -26.99 1.28 -14.77
CA HIS A 67 -28.06 1.07 -13.78
C HIS A 67 -28.13 -0.36 -13.21
N GLN A 68 -27.02 -1.10 -13.23
CA GLN A 68 -26.90 -2.51 -12.82
C GLN A 68 -26.28 -2.67 -11.42
N TRP A 69 -26.62 -1.77 -10.49
CA TRP A 69 -26.11 -1.89 -9.12
C TRP A 69 -26.53 -3.22 -8.51
N SER A 70 -25.54 -4.05 -8.17
CA SER A 70 -25.76 -5.35 -7.55
C SER A 70 -25.21 -5.42 -6.13
N ARG A 71 -25.72 -6.36 -5.35
CA ARG A 71 -25.21 -6.68 -4.01
C ARG A 71 -23.69 -7.01 -4.06
N LYS A 72 -23.26 -7.67 -5.12
CA LYS A 72 -21.87 -8.04 -5.35
C LYS A 72 -20.93 -6.82 -5.36
N CYS A 73 -21.33 -5.73 -6.02
CA CYS A 73 -20.52 -4.50 -6.05
C CYS A 73 -20.36 -3.90 -4.65
N LYS A 74 -21.43 -3.93 -3.84
CA LYS A 74 -21.39 -3.47 -2.46
C LYS A 74 -20.45 -4.31 -1.59
N ASP A 75 -20.46 -5.62 -1.77
CA ASP A 75 -19.61 -6.54 -1.02
C ASP A 75 -18.14 -6.37 -1.39
N MET A 76 -17.82 -6.20 -2.68
CA MET A 76 -16.47 -5.89 -3.15
C MET A 76 -15.96 -4.57 -2.56
N PHE A 77 -16.78 -3.53 -2.60
CA PHE A 77 -16.44 -2.23 -2.04
C PHE A 77 -16.16 -2.30 -0.54
N ASN A 78 -17.04 -2.96 0.22
CA ASN A 78 -16.89 -3.10 1.67
C ASN A 78 -15.62 -3.89 2.06
N ALA A 79 -15.30 -4.96 1.31
CA ALA A 79 -14.10 -5.75 1.54
C ALA A 79 -12.84 -4.92 1.29
N LEU A 80 -12.79 -4.17 0.21
CA LEU A 80 -11.68 -3.28 -0.11
C LEU A 80 -11.54 -2.14 0.89
N GLN A 81 -12.65 -1.54 1.32
CA GLN A 81 -12.65 -0.47 2.31
C GLN A 81 -11.97 -0.89 3.61
N GLY A 82 -12.23 -2.11 4.08
CA GLY A 82 -11.56 -2.66 5.27
C GLY A 82 -10.04 -2.73 5.11
N GLN A 83 -9.56 -3.15 3.95
CA GLN A 83 -8.12 -3.20 3.66
C GLN A 83 -7.51 -1.79 3.50
N MET A 84 -8.23 -0.87 2.87
CA MET A 84 -7.80 0.52 2.71
C MET A 84 -7.59 1.22 4.06
N ILE A 85 -8.44 0.97 5.05
CA ILE A 85 -8.29 1.51 6.41
C ILE A 85 -6.98 1.05 7.07
N ILE A 86 -6.55 -0.19 6.80
CA ILE A 86 -5.36 -0.79 7.44
C ILE A 86 -4.07 -0.37 6.73
N TYR A 87 -4.06 -0.35 5.41
CA TYR A 87 -2.83 -0.25 4.63
C TYR A 87 -2.65 1.08 3.91
N ALA A 88 -3.71 1.76 3.50
CA ALA A 88 -3.58 3.03 2.80
C ALA A 88 -3.22 4.18 3.75
N SER A 89 -2.63 5.25 3.20
CA SER A 89 -2.55 6.49 3.95
C SER A 89 -3.94 7.11 4.09
N LYS A 90 -4.13 7.89 5.15
CA LYS A 90 -5.39 8.60 5.36
C LYS A 90 -5.79 9.43 4.13
N LYS A 91 -4.83 10.09 3.49
CA LYS A 91 -5.07 10.92 2.31
C LYS A 91 -5.64 10.11 1.14
N ILE A 92 -5.05 8.95 0.84
CA ILE A 92 -5.51 8.07 -0.25
C ILE A 92 -6.87 7.45 0.10
N TYR A 93 -7.06 7.06 1.35
CA TYR A 93 -8.36 6.55 1.81
C TYR A 93 -9.48 7.60 1.66
N ASP A 94 -9.25 8.85 2.10
CA ASP A 94 -10.24 9.93 2.01
C ASP A 94 -10.56 10.25 0.53
N GLU A 95 -9.58 10.25 -0.37
CA GLU A 95 -9.81 10.44 -1.81
C GLU A 95 -10.58 9.29 -2.45
N TYR A 96 -10.25 8.05 -2.09
CA TYR A 96 -10.99 6.86 -2.54
C TYR A 96 -12.47 6.96 -2.17
N TYR A 97 -12.74 7.25 -0.90
CA TYR A 97 -14.11 7.38 -0.41
C TYR A 97 -14.88 8.52 -1.09
N LYS A 98 -14.20 9.65 -1.36
CA LYS A 98 -14.79 10.77 -2.08
C LYS A 98 -15.15 10.38 -3.51
N LEU A 99 -14.26 9.71 -4.24
CA LEU A 99 -14.52 9.25 -5.61
C LEU A 99 -15.68 8.26 -5.67
N ASP A 100 -15.71 7.30 -4.76
CA ASP A 100 -16.81 6.36 -4.66
C ASP A 100 -18.16 7.05 -4.42
N SER A 101 -18.19 8.02 -3.50
CA SER A 101 -19.39 8.83 -3.23
C SER A 101 -19.81 9.64 -4.46
N GLU A 102 -18.87 10.23 -5.21
CA GLU A 102 -19.17 10.92 -6.47
C GLU A 102 -19.77 9.96 -7.51
N ILE A 103 -19.19 8.77 -7.71
CA ILE A 103 -19.72 7.75 -8.61
C ILE A 103 -21.14 7.35 -8.21
N CYS A 104 -21.39 7.18 -6.91
CA CYS A 104 -22.72 6.88 -6.40
C CYS A 104 -23.75 7.97 -6.74
N GLN A 105 -23.37 9.23 -6.69
CA GLN A 105 -24.28 10.35 -6.82
C GLN A 105 -24.51 10.78 -8.27
N CYS A 106 -23.46 10.74 -9.12
CA CYS A 106 -23.53 11.33 -10.45
C CYS A 106 -24.54 10.64 -11.38
N TYR A 107 -24.73 9.34 -11.30
CA TYR A 107 -25.63 8.62 -12.21
C TYR A 107 -27.09 8.46 -11.72
N ASN A 108 -27.38 8.76 -10.46
CA ASN A 108 -28.70 8.53 -9.88
C ASN A 108 -29.83 9.32 -10.54
N LYS A 109 -29.53 10.47 -11.15
CA LYS A 109 -30.51 11.38 -11.75
C LYS A 109 -30.36 11.53 -13.27
N MET A 110 -29.35 10.90 -13.88
CA MET A 110 -29.07 11.03 -15.30
C MET A 110 -29.91 10.03 -16.09
N ARG A 111 -30.60 10.49 -17.12
CA ARG A 111 -31.37 9.66 -18.06
C ARG A 111 -30.95 9.88 -19.52
N ASP A 112 -30.21 10.94 -19.80
CA ASP A 112 -29.70 11.22 -21.15
C ASP A 112 -28.41 10.46 -21.40
N ALA A 113 -28.36 9.65 -22.47
CA ALA A 113 -27.22 8.84 -22.81
C ALA A 113 -25.94 9.65 -23.08
N LYS A 114 -26.05 10.81 -23.75
CA LYS A 114 -24.89 11.68 -24.01
C LYS A 114 -24.33 12.32 -22.75
N ALA A 115 -25.21 12.71 -21.81
CA ALA A 115 -24.79 13.23 -20.52
C ALA A 115 -24.10 12.15 -19.66
N ILE A 116 -24.58 10.90 -19.76
CA ILE A 116 -23.97 9.74 -19.08
C ILE A 116 -22.56 9.47 -19.64
N GLU A 117 -22.39 9.51 -20.95
CA GLU A 117 -21.12 9.28 -21.63
C GLU A 117 -20.08 10.35 -21.26
N ALA A 118 -20.44 11.63 -21.37
CA ALA A 118 -19.58 12.74 -20.98
C ALA A 118 -19.18 12.67 -19.49
N LYS A 119 -20.09 12.21 -18.62
CA LYS A 119 -19.79 12.04 -17.20
C LYS A 119 -18.90 10.83 -16.94
N ALA A 120 -19.01 9.77 -17.73
CA ALA A 120 -18.15 8.61 -17.65
C ALA A 120 -16.69 8.96 -17.99
N ASP A 121 -16.46 9.79 -19.00
CA ASP A 121 -15.13 10.28 -19.37
C ASP A 121 -14.53 11.12 -18.22
N GLU A 122 -15.30 12.04 -17.64
CA GLU A 122 -14.86 12.80 -16.45
C GLU A 122 -14.49 11.89 -15.27
N MET A 123 -15.26 10.84 -15.02
CA MET A 123 -14.97 9.90 -13.93
C MET A 123 -13.73 9.06 -14.23
N ALA A 124 -13.53 8.63 -15.48
CA ALA A 124 -12.33 7.92 -15.89
C ALA A 124 -11.08 8.77 -15.66
N ASP A 125 -11.10 10.04 -16.02
CA ASP A 125 -9.99 10.97 -15.77
C ASP A 125 -9.69 11.13 -14.27
N LYS A 126 -10.72 11.23 -13.45
CA LYS A 126 -10.56 11.30 -11.99
C LYS A 126 -9.95 10.02 -11.40
N ILE A 127 -10.32 8.84 -11.91
CA ILE A 127 -9.76 7.56 -11.47
C ILE A 127 -8.28 7.48 -11.90
N VAL A 128 -7.92 7.95 -13.09
CA VAL A 128 -6.52 8.02 -13.56
C VAL A 128 -5.70 8.98 -12.70
N ASP A 129 -6.24 10.14 -12.36
CA ASP A 129 -5.58 11.10 -11.45
C ASP A 129 -5.35 10.47 -10.05
N PHE A 130 -6.35 9.77 -9.55
CA PHE A 130 -6.24 9.03 -8.29
C PHE A 130 -5.16 7.94 -8.35
N ALA A 131 -5.11 7.15 -9.43
CA ALA A 131 -4.05 6.17 -9.66
C ALA A 131 -2.65 6.81 -9.68
N THR A 132 -2.54 7.99 -10.30
CA THR A 132 -1.29 8.75 -10.33
C THR A 132 -0.85 9.19 -8.93
N LYS A 133 -1.78 9.63 -8.09
CA LYS A 133 -1.49 9.98 -6.69
C LYS A 133 -1.03 8.78 -5.87
N MET A 134 -1.65 7.61 -6.07
CA MET A 134 -1.23 6.37 -5.40
C MET A 134 0.18 5.94 -5.83
N ARG A 135 0.51 6.01 -7.13
CA ARG A 135 1.86 5.72 -7.65
C ARG A 135 2.90 6.67 -7.04
N LYS A 136 2.57 7.95 -6.92
CA LYS A 136 3.44 8.94 -6.28
C LYS A 136 3.69 8.63 -4.80
N GLU A 137 2.68 8.18 -4.07
CA GLU A 137 2.82 7.76 -2.68
C GLU A 137 3.72 6.53 -2.52
N LEU A 138 3.65 5.60 -3.46
CA LEU A 138 4.54 4.42 -3.50
C LEU A 138 5.98 4.75 -3.91
N GLY A 139 6.26 5.99 -4.32
CA GLY A 139 7.56 6.40 -4.82
C GLY A 139 7.89 5.84 -6.21
N ILE A 140 6.89 5.34 -6.92
CA ILE A 140 7.04 4.84 -8.29
C ILE A 140 7.16 6.06 -9.21
N LYS A 141 8.38 6.36 -9.65
CA LYS A 141 8.62 7.40 -10.65
C LYS A 141 8.02 6.93 -11.97
N GLY A 142 7.04 7.67 -12.47
CA GLY A 142 6.37 7.33 -13.73
C GLY A 142 7.34 7.34 -14.90
N VAL A 143 7.31 6.27 -15.67
CA VAL A 143 7.66 6.30 -17.08
C VAL A 143 6.33 6.59 -17.79
N LEU A 144 6.08 7.83 -18.15
CA LEU A 144 5.16 8.23 -19.22
C LEU A 144 5.99 8.78 -20.34
#